data_fa114b06b2a3304c5eed280dc9d7c6f5
#
_entry.id   fa114b06b2a3304c5eed280dc9d7c6f5
#
_cell.length_a   1.000
_cell.length_b   1.000
_cell.length_c   1.000
_cell.angle_alpha   90.00
_cell.angle_beta   90.00
_cell.angle_gamma   90.00
#
_symmetry.space_group_name_H-M   'P 1'
#
loop_
_entity.id
_entity.type
_entity.pdbx_description
1 polymer ?
#
loop_
_entity_poly.entity_id
_entity_poly.type
_entity_poly.pdbx_seq_one_letter_code
_entity_poly.pdbx_strand_id
1 'polypeptide(L)'
;MCYGDTGLLLSMPRQGLGNSAIAAVANDEQLERFKGTWAAMAITEPGCGSDSAAIRTTATKDGDDYILNGEKIFVTSGERADSVVVWATLDKKLGRAAIKSFVVPKGTPGMKVERLEHKLGIKASDTAAISFIDCRVPAANLLGNEEIDVAKGFAGVMETFDNTRPLVAAMAVGCAKASLERIKEIFKDQLDPNYATPYLQTSNLAAQIYRMEAEWEAARLLTIKATWMADNKKPNSREASIAKAKAGRICNEITLKCVELAASVGYNEEELLEKWARDSKILDIFEGTQQIQQLIIARRELGKSSSELK
;
A
#
# COMPACT_ATOMS: atom_id res chain seq x y z
N MET A 1 -13.82 -7.96 3.07
CA MET A 1 -13.50 -6.74 3.80
C MET A 1 -13.28 -5.54 2.88
N CYS A 2 -12.71 -5.71 1.71
CA CYS A 2 -12.39 -4.58 0.81
C CYS A 2 -13.56 -4.11 -0.06
N TYR A 3 -14.71 -4.75 0.06
CA TYR A 3 -15.90 -4.39 -0.69
C TYR A 3 -16.50 -3.08 -0.17
N GLY A 4 -16.63 -2.11 -1.04
CA GLY A 4 -17.37 -0.88 -0.81
C GLY A 4 -16.58 0.28 -0.21
N ASP A 5 -15.79 0.13 0.85
CA ASP A 5 -15.08 1.28 1.45
C ASP A 5 -13.64 0.97 1.86
N THR A 6 -12.72 1.33 0.98
CA THR A 6 -11.27 1.22 1.20
C THR A 6 -10.80 2.17 2.31
N GLY A 7 -11.43 3.33 2.46
CA GLY A 7 -11.07 4.30 3.50
C GLY A 7 -11.38 3.79 4.91
N LEU A 8 -12.54 3.17 5.09
CA LEU A 8 -12.90 2.53 6.36
C LEU A 8 -11.98 1.36 6.69
N LEU A 9 -11.65 0.52 5.70
CA LEU A 9 -10.70 -0.58 5.89
C LEU A 9 -9.35 -0.07 6.41
N LEU A 10 -8.79 0.95 5.77
CA LEU A 10 -7.52 1.55 6.18
C LEU A 10 -7.59 2.29 7.53
N SER A 11 -8.80 2.57 8.01
CA SER A 11 -9.04 3.21 9.32
C SER A 11 -9.11 2.21 10.48
N MET A 12 -9.17 0.92 10.19
CA MET A 12 -9.25 -0.12 11.22
C MET A 12 -7.90 -0.27 11.93
N PRO A 13 -7.90 -0.33 13.27
CA PRO A 13 -6.68 -0.58 14.04
C PRO A 13 -5.99 -1.88 13.61
N ARG A 14 -4.65 -1.87 13.62
CA ARG A 14 -3.80 -3.03 13.33
C ARG A 14 -3.86 -3.57 11.89
N GLN A 15 -4.50 -2.87 10.98
CA GLN A 15 -4.47 -3.19 9.54
C GLN A 15 -3.31 -2.47 8.81
N GLY A 16 -2.44 -1.78 9.57
CA GLY A 16 -1.41 -0.92 9.02
C GLY A 16 -0.10 -1.62 8.67
N LEU A 17 0.64 -0.99 7.77
CA LEU A 17 1.98 -1.39 7.32
C LEU A 17 3.01 -1.44 8.46
N GLY A 18 2.85 -0.64 9.51
CA GLY A 18 3.75 -0.64 10.65
C GLY A 18 3.77 -1.99 11.39
N ASN A 19 2.60 -2.61 11.57
CA ASN A 19 2.53 -3.94 12.15
C ASN A 19 3.18 -5.00 11.26
N SER A 20 3.05 -4.89 9.94
CA SER A 20 3.73 -5.76 8.99
C SER A 20 5.25 -5.56 9.01
N ALA A 21 5.71 -4.32 9.17
CA ALA A 21 7.15 -4.02 9.31
C ALA A 21 7.74 -4.59 10.62
N ILE A 22 7.01 -4.49 11.74
CA ILE A 22 7.40 -5.13 13.00
C ILE A 22 7.52 -6.64 12.80
N ALA A 23 6.49 -7.28 12.23
CA ALA A 23 6.48 -8.73 12.01
C ALA A 23 7.60 -9.23 11.08
N ALA A 24 8.03 -8.43 10.11
CA ALA A 24 9.07 -8.79 9.15
C ALA A 24 10.50 -8.60 9.67
N VAL A 25 10.72 -7.68 10.63
CA VAL A 25 12.08 -7.23 11.01
C VAL A 25 12.41 -7.50 12.48
N ALA A 26 11.41 -7.50 13.36
CA ALA A 26 11.63 -7.65 14.80
C ALA A 26 12.15 -9.04 15.18
N ASN A 27 12.98 -9.11 16.22
CA ASN A 27 13.32 -10.36 16.90
C ASN A 27 12.20 -10.79 17.86
N ASP A 28 12.30 -11.99 18.45
CA ASP A 28 11.27 -12.58 19.32
C ASP A 28 10.95 -11.70 20.54
N GLU A 29 11.95 -11.10 21.17
CA GLU A 29 11.78 -10.18 22.30
C GLU A 29 10.99 -8.93 21.88
N GLN A 30 11.32 -8.36 20.73
CA GLN A 30 10.64 -7.19 20.18
C GLN A 30 9.21 -7.51 19.72
N LEU A 31 8.98 -8.71 19.16
CA LEU A 31 7.64 -9.18 18.81
C LEU A 31 6.74 -9.25 20.05
N GLU A 32 7.24 -9.77 21.17
CA GLU A 32 6.47 -9.81 22.42
C GLU A 32 6.28 -8.40 23.00
N ARG A 33 7.33 -7.56 22.98
CA ARG A 33 7.29 -6.17 23.49
C ARG A 33 6.27 -5.30 22.76
N PHE A 34 6.16 -5.42 21.43
CA PHE A 34 5.25 -4.62 20.62
C PHE A 34 3.93 -5.34 20.31
N LYS A 35 3.69 -6.46 20.97
CA LYS A 35 2.45 -7.23 20.83
C LYS A 35 1.24 -6.38 21.19
N GLY A 36 0.30 -6.34 20.27
CA GLY A 36 -0.93 -5.57 20.45
C GLY A 36 -0.82 -4.08 20.16
N THR A 37 0.36 -3.54 19.91
CA THR A 37 0.54 -2.15 19.48
C THR A 37 -0.06 -1.95 18.09
N TRP A 38 -0.80 -0.87 17.89
CA TRP A 38 -1.17 -0.41 16.56
C TRP A 38 -0.08 0.50 16.03
N ALA A 39 0.62 0.07 14.97
CA ALA A 39 1.74 0.80 14.42
C ALA A 39 1.46 1.31 12.98
N ALA A 40 1.68 2.60 12.74
CA ALA A 40 1.80 3.18 11.42
C ALA A 40 3.20 2.95 10.84
N MET A 41 3.40 3.10 9.51
CA MET A 41 4.71 3.03 8.88
C MET A 41 5.08 4.35 8.21
N ALA A 42 6.25 4.88 8.51
CA ALA A 42 6.79 6.13 7.99
C ALA A 42 8.10 5.90 7.23
N ILE A 43 8.01 5.79 5.90
CA ILE A 43 9.17 5.62 5.01
C ILE A 43 9.31 6.79 4.05
N THR A 44 8.22 7.24 3.43
CA THR A 44 8.20 8.29 2.39
C THR A 44 8.58 9.66 2.97
N GLU A 45 9.41 10.38 2.25
CA GLU A 45 9.83 11.75 2.58
C GLU A 45 9.45 12.74 1.46
N PRO A 46 9.43 14.06 1.71
CA PRO A 46 9.14 15.05 0.67
C PRO A 46 10.01 14.91 -0.59
N GLY A 47 11.26 14.48 -0.43
CA GLY A 47 12.23 14.32 -1.52
C GLY A 47 12.34 12.91 -2.10
N CYS A 48 11.72 11.90 -1.51
CA CYS A 48 11.82 10.52 -1.98
C CYS A 48 10.58 9.66 -1.64
N GLY A 49 9.96 9.11 -2.67
CA GLY A 49 8.84 8.17 -2.57
C GLY A 49 9.18 6.84 -3.21
N SER A 50 9.20 6.80 -4.56
CA SER A 50 9.55 5.60 -5.31
C SER A 50 10.98 5.13 -5.09
N ASP A 51 11.92 6.05 -4.90
CA ASP A 51 13.28 5.75 -4.46
C ASP A 51 13.37 5.77 -2.92
N SER A 52 12.76 4.80 -2.29
CA SER A 52 12.74 4.67 -0.83
C SER A 52 14.13 4.38 -0.22
N ALA A 53 15.12 4.09 -1.04
CA ALA A 53 16.51 3.95 -0.59
C ALA A 53 17.24 5.30 -0.42
N ALA A 54 16.67 6.39 -0.95
CA ALA A 54 17.23 7.74 -0.88
C ALA A 54 16.73 8.55 0.32
N ILE A 55 16.19 7.92 1.36
CA ILE A 55 15.72 8.59 2.57
C ILE A 55 16.84 9.39 3.24
N ARG A 56 16.47 10.53 3.80
CA ARG A 56 17.37 11.49 4.44
C ARG A 56 17.21 11.58 5.96
N THR A 57 16.11 11.07 6.50
CA THR A 57 15.91 10.94 7.95
C THR A 57 17.05 10.14 8.55
N THR A 58 17.71 10.70 9.56
CA THR A 58 18.87 10.10 10.24
C THR A 58 18.49 9.54 11.59
N ALA A 59 19.22 8.50 12.03
CA ALA A 59 19.23 8.03 13.39
C ALA A 59 20.69 7.98 13.87
N THR A 60 21.05 8.85 14.79
CA THR A 60 22.40 8.96 15.35
C THR A 60 22.42 8.31 16.72
N LYS A 61 23.35 7.38 16.96
CA LYS A 61 23.51 6.72 18.26
C LYS A 61 24.03 7.68 19.30
N ASP A 62 23.41 7.72 20.48
CA ASP A 62 23.81 8.52 21.63
C ASP A 62 23.62 7.71 22.93
N GLY A 63 24.67 7.05 23.36
CA GLY A 63 24.64 6.09 24.47
C GLY A 63 23.72 4.91 24.20
N ASP A 64 22.72 4.71 25.06
CA ASP A 64 21.72 3.64 24.94
C ASP A 64 20.49 4.04 24.12
N ASP A 65 20.57 5.21 23.44
CA ASP A 65 19.49 5.76 22.63
C ASP A 65 19.93 6.05 21.19
N TYR A 66 18.93 6.35 20.35
CA TYR A 66 19.11 6.96 19.04
C TYR A 66 18.37 8.31 18.98
N ILE A 67 18.98 9.28 18.32
CA ILE A 67 18.39 10.58 18.03
C ILE A 67 17.93 10.60 16.57
N LEU A 68 16.62 10.68 16.35
CA LEU A 68 16.03 10.74 15.03
C LEU A 68 15.82 12.18 14.60
N ASN A 69 16.26 12.52 13.36
CA ASN A 69 16.05 13.82 12.74
C ASN A 69 15.62 13.67 11.29
N GLY A 70 14.49 14.30 10.90
CA GLY A 70 13.96 14.27 9.55
C GLY A 70 12.46 14.50 9.46
N GLU A 71 11.91 14.25 8.28
CA GLU A 71 10.49 14.44 7.96
C GLU A 71 9.96 13.23 7.22
N LYS A 72 8.71 12.84 7.52
CA LYS A 72 7.98 11.79 6.83
C LYS A 72 6.63 12.31 6.37
N ILE A 73 6.20 11.90 5.17
CA ILE A 73 4.90 12.29 4.62
C ILE A 73 4.08 11.07 4.21
N PHE A 74 2.79 11.29 4.05
CA PHE A 74 1.83 10.26 3.65
C PHE A 74 1.80 9.04 4.58
N VAL A 75 1.96 9.29 5.88
CA VAL A 75 1.91 8.25 6.92
C VAL A 75 0.46 7.90 7.21
N THR A 76 -0.02 6.77 6.68
CA THR A 76 -1.36 6.25 6.95
C THR A 76 -1.51 5.92 8.42
N SER A 77 -2.61 6.36 9.03
CA SER A 77 -2.89 6.24 10.48
C SER A 77 -1.87 6.95 11.38
N GLY A 78 -1.08 7.87 10.86
CA GLY A 78 0.01 8.53 11.58
C GLY A 78 -0.45 9.37 12.77
N GLU A 79 -1.69 9.88 12.75
CA GLU A 79 -2.29 10.60 13.88
C GLU A 79 -2.89 9.66 14.92
N ARG A 80 -3.52 8.55 14.50
CA ARG A 80 -4.30 7.69 15.39
C ARG A 80 -3.57 6.50 15.96
N ALA A 81 -2.51 6.02 15.28
CA ALA A 81 -1.74 4.86 15.72
C ALA A 81 -1.05 5.10 17.08
N ASP A 82 -0.84 4.03 17.85
CA ASP A 82 -0.14 4.07 19.14
C ASP A 82 1.36 4.33 18.97
N SER A 83 1.90 3.97 17.81
CA SER A 83 3.30 4.15 17.46
C SER A 83 3.50 4.29 15.96
N VAL A 84 4.68 4.77 15.57
CA VAL A 84 5.10 4.88 14.17
C VAL A 84 6.40 4.11 13.97
N VAL A 85 6.43 3.18 13.02
CA VAL A 85 7.67 2.54 12.56
C VAL A 85 8.35 3.47 11.56
N VAL A 86 9.44 4.09 11.98
CA VAL A 86 10.17 5.10 11.21
C VAL A 86 11.40 4.48 10.57
N TRP A 87 11.52 4.59 9.26
CA TRP A 87 12.73 4.20 8.54
C TRP A 87 13.71 5.37 8.49
N ALA A 88 14.92 5.15 9.02
CA ALA A 88 15.97 6.14 9.10
C ALA A 88 17.32 5.53 8.73
N THR A 89 18.27 6.34 8.27
CA THR A 89 19.63 5.88 7.97
C THR A 89 20.57 6.10 9.14
N LEU A 90 21.38 5.10 9.46
CA LEU A 90 22.47 5.19 10.43
C LEU A 90 23.71 5.88 9.81
N ASP A 91 23.91 5.74 8.50
CA ASP A 91 25.02 6.36 7.78
C ASP A 91 24.62 6.61 6.31
N LYS A 92 24.53 7.89 5.94
CA LYS A 92 24.18 8.31 4.57
C LYS A 92 25.17 7.81 3.50
N LYS A 93 26.44 7.60 3.87
CA LYS A 93 27.48 7.16 2.94
C LYS A 93 27.31 5.71 2.51
N LEU A 94 26.69 4.89 3.36
CA LEU A 94 26.44 3.47 3.09
C LEU A 94 25.10 3.24 2.34
N GLY A 95 24.35 4.32 2.03
CA GLY A 95 23.11 4.27 1.29
C GLY A 95 22.08 3.33 1.92
N ARG A 96 21.43 2.51 1.09
CA ARG A 96 20.35 1.60 1.54
C ARG A 96 20.77 0.56 2.57
N ALA A 97 22.06 0.23 2.66
CA ALA A 97 22.55 -0.78 3.62
C ALA A 97 22.40 -0.32 5.07
N ALA A 98 22.51 0.99 5.31
CA ALA A 98 22.42 1.58 6.64
C ALA A 98 21.00 1.98 7.06
N ILE A 99 19.97 1.67 6.26
CA ILE A 99 18.59 2.00 6.59
C ILE A 99 18.04 0.97 7.57
N LYS A 100 17.58 1.46 8.73
CA LYS A 100 16.96 0.67 9.82
C LYS A 100 15.59 1.23 10.16
N SER A 101 14.80 0.45 10.87
CA SER A 101 13.47 0.83 11.32
C SER A 101 13.42 0.94 12.84
N PHE A 102 12.70 1.96 13.32
CA PHE A 102 12.56 2.29 14.74
C PHE A 102 11.10 2.38 15.12
N VAL A 103 10.68 1.74 16.20
CA VAL A 103 9.34 1.93 16.75
C VAL A 103 9.36 3.18 17.64
N VAL A 104 8.66 4.22 17.20
CA VAL A 104 8.54 5.49 17.95
C VAL A 104 7.13 5.57 18.53
N PRO A 105 6.94 5.48 19.85
CA PRO A 105 5.65 5.62 20.50
C PRO A 105 5.04 7.01 20.27
N LYS A 106 3.72 7.09 20.18
CA LYS A 106 3.00 8.35 20.11
C LYS A 106 3.31 9.20 21.34
N GLY A 107 3.54 10.48 21.12
CA GLY A 107 3.89 11.43 22.20
C GLY A 107 5.37 11.44 22.61
N THR A 108 6.25 10.68 21.91
CA THR A 108 7.69 10.78 22.11
C THR A 108 8.16 12.22 21.86
N PRO A 109 8.89 12.87 22.82
CA PRO A 109 9.42 14.20 22.61
C PRO A 109 10.24 14.31 21.33
N GLY A 110 10.03 15.37 20.55
CA GLY A 110 10.67 15.56 19.24
C GLY A 110 9.92 14.94 18.06
N MET A 111 8.91 14.09 18.28
CA MET A 111 8.00 13.63 17.23
C MET A 111 6.75 14.52 17.23
N LYS A 112 6.40 15.07 16.05
CA LYS A 112 5.24 15.94 15.90
C LYS A 112 4.49 15.63 14.61
N VAL A 113 3.16 15.48 14.70
CA VAL A 113 2.27 15.48 13.53
C VAL A 113 2.10 16.93 13.09
N GLU A 114 2.61 17.27 11.91
CA GLU A 114 2.59 18.64 11.38
C GLU A 114 1.26 18.97 10.72
N ARG A 115 0.68 18.00 9.99
CA ARG A 115 -0.60 18.15 9.33
C ARG A 115 -1.19 16.81 8.93
N LEU A 116 -2.49 16.80 8.69
CA LEU A 116 -3.20 15.75 7.99
C LEU A 116 -3.43 16.15 6.53
N GLU A 117 -3.21 15.23 5.62
CA GLU A 117 -3.31 15.50 4.19
C GLU A 117 -4.78 15.52 3.72
N HIS A 118 -5.16 16.57 2.97
CA HIS A 118 -6.44 16.65 2.28
C HIS A 118 -6.36 15.85 0.97
N LYS A 119 -7.04 14.72 0.91
CA LYS A 119 -6.91 13.74 -0.18
C LYS A 119 -8.09 13.74 -1.14
N LEU A 120 -7.85 13.26 -2.37
CA LEU A 120 -8.88 13.01 -3.36
C LEU A 120 -9.90 11.98 -2.88
N GLY A 121 -9.40 10.82 -2.44
CA GLY A 121 -10.18 9.67 -1.95
C GLY A 121 -9.66 9.15 -0.62
N ILE A 122 -10.20 8.00 -0.18
CA ILE A 122 -9.92 7.36 1.12
C ILE A 122 -9.95 8.34 2.29
N LYS A 123 -10.92 9.27 2.28
CA LYS A 123 -10.98 10.40 3.22
C LYS A 123 -11.23 9.98 4.67
N ALA A 124 -11.83 8.81 4.89
CA ALA A 124 -12.04 8.25 6.23
C ALA A 124 -10.74 7.82 6.94
N SER A 125 -9.67 7.55 6.17
CA SER A 125 -8.35 7.22 6.72
C SER A 125 -7.51 8.48 6.86
N ASP A 126 -6.97 8.74 8.06
CA ASP A 126 -6.01 9.81 8.25
C ASP A 126 -4.68 9.48 7.56
N THR A 127 -4.01 10.51 7.10
CA THR A 127 -2.70 10.42 6.44
C THR A 127 -1.88 11.62 6.87
N ALA A 128 -0.83 11.39 7.65
CA ALA A 128 -0.09 12.44 8.33
C ALA A 128 1.25 12.80 7.65
N ALA A 129 1.65 14.06 7.80
CA ALA A 129 3.04 14.47 7.72
C ALA A 129 3.59 14.57 9.14
N ILE A 130 4.75 13.98 9.39
CA ILE A 130 5.36 13.87 10.71
C ILE A 130 6.80 14.37 10.65
N SER A 131 7.18 15.26 11.57
CA SER A 131 8.56 15.69 11.78
C SER A 131 9.17 15.00 12.99
N PHE A 132 10.48 14.82 12.92
CA PHE A 132 11.34 14.32 14.00
C PHE A 132 12.47 15.32 14.19
N ILE A 133 12.52 15.96 15.35
CA ILE A 133 13.53 16.96 15.72
C ILE A 133 14.11 16.54 17.05
N ASP A 134 15.37 16.12 17.05
CA ASP A 134 16.06 15.56 18.21
C ASP A 134 15.22 14.52 18.97
N CYS A 135 14.48 13.70 18.20
CA CYS A 135 13.56 12.73 18.73
C CYS A 135 14.34 11.54 19.30
N ARG A 136 14.42 11.47 20.62
CA ARG A 136 15.16 10.45 21.36
C ARG A 136 14.37 9.18 21.51
N VAL A 137 14.94 8.07 21.09
CA VAL A 137 14.29 6.73 21.07
C VAL A 137 15.27 5.70 21.65
N PRO A 138 14.87 4.85 22.62
CA PRO A 138 15.71 3.80 23.15
C PRO A 138 16.27 2.88 22.05
N ALA A 139 17.53 2.46 22.18
CA ALA A 139 18.16 1.55 21.22
C ALA A 139 17.38 0.23 21.07
N ALA A 140 16.71 -0.23 22.12
CA ALA A 140 15.84 -1.39 22.10
C ALA A 140 14.61 -1.25 21.16
N ASN A 141 14.31 -0.03 20.68
CA ASN A 141 13.24 0.22 19.71
C ASN A 141 13.73 0.14 18.25
N LEU A 142 15.04 -0.02 17.99
CA LEU A 142 15.55 -0.38 16.68
C LEU A 142 15.17 -1.82 16.39
N LEU A 143 14.35 -2.05 15.35
CA LEU A 143 13.89 -3.40 15.01
C LEU A 143 15.02 -4.25 14.40
N GLY A 144 15.06 -5.51 14.84
CA GLY A 144 16.11 -6.45 14.47
C GLY A 144 17.42 -6.17 15.23
N ASN A 145 18.48 -5.83 14.52
CA ASN A 145 19.80 -5.51 15.08
C ASN A 145 20.41 -4.26 14.41
N GLU A 146 21.44 -3.68 15.05
CA GLU A 146 22.14 -2.48 14.55
C GLU A 146 23.18 -2.78 13.46
N GLU A 147 23.53 -4.04 13.22
CA GLU A 147 24.54 -4.43 12.26
C GLU A 147 24.18 -3.98 10.83
N ILE A 148 25.13 -3.35 10.17
CA ILE A 148 24.97 -2.92 8.77
C ILE A 148 25.53 -4.02 7.87
N ASP A 149 24.64 -4.81 7.29
CA ASP A 149 24.99 -5.83 6.30
C ASP A 149 24.80 -5.25 4.89
N VAL A 150 25.91 -4.91 4.24
CA VAL A 150 25.91 -4.32 2.90
C VAL A 150 25.30 -5.27 1.85
N ALA A 151 25.38 -6.58 2.06
CA ALA A 151 24.81 -7.58 1.15
C ALA A 151 23.31 -7.75 1.30
N LYS A 152 22.79 -7.60 2.53
CA LYS A 152 21.37 -7.77 2.88
C LYS A 152 20.63 -6.46 3.11
N GLY A 153 21.34 -5.34 3.06
CA GLY A 153 20.75 -4.02 3.32
C GLY A 153 19.47 -3.78 2.55
N PHE A 154 18.41 -3.30 3.22
CA PHE A 154 17.07 -3.05 2.69
C PHE A 154 16.19 -4.31 2.48
N ALA A 155 16.65 -5.51 2.80
CA ALA A 155 15.86 -6.74 2.63
C ALA A 155 14.57 -6.73 3.44
N GLY A 156 14.60 -6.28 4.71
CA GLY A 156 13.42 -6.20 5.57
C GLY A 156 12.33 -5.26 5.04
N VAL A 157 12.72 -4.15 4.38
CA VAL A 157 11.75 -3.27 3.69
C VAL A 157 11.07 -4.02 2.53
N MET A 158 11.86 -4.73 1.74
CA MET A 158 11.34 -5.46 0.58
C MET A 158 10.43 -6.61 1.00
N GLU A 159 10.78 -7.34 2.03
CA GLU A 159 9.95 -8.41 2.59
C GLU A 159 8.62 -7.87 3.12
N THR A 160 8.64 -6.73 3.82
CA THR A 160 7.41 -6.05 4.26
C THR A 160 6.50 -5.79 3.06
N PHE A 161 7.02 -5.20 1.97
CA PHE A 161 6.22 -4.89 0.80
C PHE A 161 5.75 -6.13 0.01
N ASP A 162 6.54 -7.19 -0.06
CA ASP A 162 6.15 -8.43 -0.75
C ASP A 162 4.96 -9.10 -0.04
N ASN A 163 4.83 -8.91 1.28
CA ASN A 163 3.69 -9.38 2.07
C ASN A 163 2.46 -8.46 2.01
N THR A 164 2.64 -7.16 1.79
CA THR A 164 1.54 -6.18 1.84
C THR A 164 0.95 -5.84 0.47
N ARG A 165 1.70 -5.95 -0.63
CA ARG A 165 1.20 -5.73 -2.00
C ARG A 165 -0.02 -6.57 -2.37
N PRO A 166 -0.11 -7.88 -2.02
CA PRO A 166 -1.32 -8.66 -2.26
C PRO A 166 -2.55 -8.12 -1.52
N LEU A 167 -2.38 -7.51 -0.33
CA LEU A 167 -3.47 -6.88 0.41
C LEU A 167 -3.99 -5.64 -0.32
N VAL A 168 -3.09 -4.82 -0.88
CA VAL A 168 -3.48 -3.68 -1.73
C VAL A 168 -4.21 -4.14 -2.99
N ALA A 169 -3.75 -5.23 -3.62
CA ALA A 169 -4.44 -5.83 -4.75
C ALA A 169 -5.86 -6.29 -4.36
N ALA A 170 -6.03 -6.89 -3.18
CA ALA A 170 -7.33 -7.28 -2.66
C ALA A 170 -8.26 -6.08 -2.40
N MET A 171 -7.72 -4.95 -1.89
CA MET A 171 -8.49 -3.70 -1.77
C MET A 171 -9.01 -3.22 -3.12
N ALA A 172 -8.15 -3.25 -4.15
CA ALA A 172 -8.52 -2.85 -5.50
C ALA A 172 -9.60 -3.77 -6.10
N VAL A 173 -9.43 -5.08 -5.95
CA VAL A 173 -10.43 -6.07 -6.39
C VAL A 173 -11.78 -5.84 -5.70
N GLY A 174 -11.79 -5.56 -4.39
CA GLY A 174 -13.02 -5.29 -3.64
C GLY A 174 -13.71 -3.98 -4.04
N CYS A 175 -12.96 -2.91 -4.24
CA CYS A 175 -13.48 -1.61 -4.69
C CYS A 175 -14.07 -1.71 -6.11
N ALA A 176 -13.36 -2.36 -7.04
CA ALA A 176 -13.84 -2.58 -8.40
C ALA A 176 -15.10 -3.46 -8.42
N LYS A 177 -15.18 -4.49 -7.55
CA LYS A 177 -16.36 -5.35 -7.42
C LYS A 177 -17.60 -4.56 -7.02
N ALA A 178 -17.48 -3.69 -6.02
CA ALA A 178 -18.59 -2.84 -5.59
C ALA A 178 -19.13 -1.97 -6.74
N SER A 179 -18.23 -1.34 -7.50
CA SER A 179 -18.61 -0.53 -8.66
C SER A 179 -19.29 -1.36 -9.77
N LEU A 180 -18.78 -2.57 -10.04
CA LEU A 180 -19.37 -3.48 -11.03
C LEU A 180 -20.75 -3.98 -10.63
N GLU A 181 -20.96 -4.30 -9.36
CA GLU A 181 -22.28 -4.71 -8.89
C GLU A 181 -23.27 -3.55 -8.96
N ARG A 182 -22.83 -2.36 -8.55
CA ARG A 182 -23.71 -1.18 -8.59
C ARG A 182 -24.10 -0.79 -10.00
N ILE A 183 -23.16 -0.78 -10.94
CA ILE A 183 -23.48 -0.47 -12.35
C ILE A 183 -24.43 -1.49 -12.97
N LYS A 184 -24.28 -2.77 -12.63
CA LYS A 184 -25.20 -3.83 -13.07
C LYS A 184 -26.60 -3.64 -12.49
N GLU A 185 -26.71 -3.20 -11.25
CA GLU A 185 -28.00 -2.91 -10.62
C GLU A 185 -28.71 -1.72 -11.28
N ILE A 186 -27.96 -0.64 -11.56
CA ILE A 186 -28.47 0.55 -12.26
C ILE A 186 -29.03 0.18 -13.64
N PHE A 187 -28.37 -0.70 -14.37
CA PHE A 187 -28.71 -1.09 -15.73
C PHE A 187 -29.37 -2.48 -15.85
N LYS A 188 -29.87 -3.05 -14.75
CA LYS A 188 -30.40 -4.41 -14.70
C LYS A 188 -31.39 -4.74 -15.82
N ASP A 189 -32.25 -3.78 -16.19
CA ASP A 189 -33.27 -3.97 -17.21
C ASP A 189 -32.73 -3.86 -18.66
N GLN A 190 -31.46 -3.41 -18.81
CA GLN A 190 -30.77 -3.25 -20.09
C GLN A 190 -29.66 -4.30 -20.30
N LEU A 191 -29.35 -5.08 -19.25
CA LEU A 191 -28.38 -6.16 -19.31
C LEU A 191 -29.13 -7.46 -19.58
N ASP A 192 -28.84 -8.11 -20.71
CA ASP A 192 -29.35 -9.44 -20.97
C ASP A 192 -28.48 -10.45 -20.21
N PRO A 193 -29.00 -11.11 -19.15
CA PRO A 193 -28.26 -12.15 -18.42
C PRO A 193 -28.21 -13.47 -19.21
N ASN A 194 -28.88 -13.54 -20.35
CA ASN A 194 -28.98 -14.75 -21.15
C ASN A 194 -27.79 -14.86 -22.12
N TYR A 195 -26.81 -15.64 -21.79
CA TYR A 195 -25.66 -15.93 -22.64
C TYR A 195 -26.00 -16.68 -23.95
N ALA A 196 -27.27 -17.02 -24.17
CA ALA A 196 -27.74 -17.59 -25.43
C ALA A 196 -27.94 -16.56 -26.54
N THR A 197 -27.93 -15.26 -26.20
CA THR A 197 -28.00 -14.19 -27.20
C THR A 197 -26.70 -14.15 -28.00
N PRO A 198 -26.74 -14.19 -29.34
CA PRO A 198 -25.57 -14.09 -30.17
C PRO A 198 -24.74 -12.83 -29.83
N TYR A 199 -23.42 -12.95 -29.79
CA TYR A 199 -22.49 -11.85 -29.46
C TYR A 199 -22.77 -10.57 -30.24
N LEU A 200 -23.14 -10.68 -31.52
CA LEU A 200 -23.47 -9.55 -32.39
C LEU A 200 -24.78 -8.81 -32.03
N GLN A 201 -25.58 -9.35 -31.12
CA GLN A 201 -26.84 -8.76 -30.64
C GLN A 201 -26.70 -8.15 -29.25
N THR A 202 -25.54 -8.28 -28.60
CA THR A 202 -25.28 -7.68 -27.30
C THR A 202 -25.15 -6.16 -27.43
N SER A 203 -25.82 -5.40 -26.56
CA SER A 203 -25.69 -3.94 -26.55
C SER A 203 -24.24 -3.52 -26.23
N ASN A 204 -23.83 -2.35 -26.73
CA ASN A 204 -22.51 -1.79 -26.42
C ASN A 204 -22.31 -1.59 -24.90
N LEU A 205 -23.37 -1.22 -24.18
CA LEU A 205 -23.36 -1.09 -22.72
C LEU A 205 -23.04 -2.44 -22.05
N ALA A 206 -23.78 -3.49 -22.40
CA ALA A 206 -23.57 -4.83 -21.85
C ALA A 206 -22.17 -5.35 -22.18
N ALA A 207 -21.71 -5.17 -23.42
CA ALA A 207 -20.38 -5.59 -23.85
C ALA A 207 -19.26 -4.92 -23.05
N GLN A 208 -19.39 -3.63 -22.71
CA GLN A 208 -18.43 -2.93 -21.87
C GLN A 208 -18.43 -3.45 -20.43
N ILE A 209 -19.61 -3.67 -19.85
CA ILE A 209 -19.73 -4.18 -18.47
C ILE A 209 -19.14 -5.60 -18.36
N TYR A 210 -19.45 -6.49 -19.30
CA TYR A 210 -18.91 -7.86 -19.30
C TYR A 210 -17.40 -7.90 -19.53
N ARG A 211 -16.85 -6.97 -20.33
CA ARG A 211 -15.39 -6.85 -20.47
C ARG A 211 -14.74 -6.41 -19.17
N MET A 212 -15.30 -5.43 -18.48
CA MET A 212 -14.80 -5.02 -17.16
C MET A 212 -14.87 -6.15 -16.13
N GLU A 213 -15.90 -6.98 -16.19
CA GLU A 213 -16.03 -8.15 -15.31
C GLU A 213 -14.94 -9.19 -15.58
N ALA A 214 -14.63 -9.47 -16.85
CA ALA A 214 -13.53 -10.38 -17.21
C ALA A 214 -12.16 -9.85 -16.73
N GLU A 215 -11.92 -8.55 -16.88
CA GLU A 215 -10.69 -7.90 -16.40
C GLU A 215 -10.59 -7.91 -14.87
N TRP A 216 -11.71 -7.70 -14.18
CA TRP A 216 -11.80 -7.82 -12.73
C TRP A 216 -11.49 -9.26 -12.27
N GLU A 217 -12.09 -10.27 -12.91
CA GLU A 217 -11.85 -11.67 -12.56
C GLU A 217 -10.38 -12.06 -12.76
N ALA A 218 -9.74 -11.61 -13.84
CA ALA A 218 -8.32 -11.82 -14.06
C ALA A 218 -7.47 -11.20 -12.91
N ALA A 219 -7.79 -9.98 -12.49
CA ALA A 219 -7.12 -9.33 -11.36
C ALA A 219 -7.35 -10.08 -10.03
N ARG A 220 -8.57 -10.57 -9.81
CA ARG A 220 -8.94 -11.38 -8.63
C ARG A 220 -8.13 -12.67 -8.55
N LEU A 221 -8.03 -13.42 -9.64
CA LEU A 221 -7.28 -14.67 -9.68
C LEU A 221 -5.78 -14.47 -9.44
N LEU A 222 -5.18 -13.41 -10.02
CA LEU A 222 -3.78 -13.04 -9.76
C LEU A 222 -3.57 -12.68 -8.30
N THR A 223 -4.52 -11.98 -7.68
CA THR A 223 -4.48 -11.61 -6.26
C THR A 223 -4.54 -12.84 -5.37
N ILE A 224 -5.47 -13.77 -5.64
CA ILE A 224 -5.58 -15.05 -4.91
C ILE A 224 -4.29 -15.86 -5.03
N LYS A 225 -3.68 -15.93 -6.22
CA LYS A 225 -2.40 -16.62 -6.40
C LYS A 225 -1.30 -16.01 -5.52
N ALA A 226 -1.17 -14.68 -5.52
CA ALA A 226 -0.14 -13.99 -4.75
C ALA A 226 -0.32 -14.17 -3.23
N THR A 227 -1.57 -14.08 -2.73
CA THR A 227 -1.89 -14.30 -1.31
C THR A 227 -1.66 -15.77 -0.90
N TRP A 228 -2.07 -16.72 -1.73
CA TRP A 228 -1.83 -18.14 -1.47
C TRP A 228 -0.33 -18.44 -1.37
N MET A 229 0.50 -17.83 -2.22
CA MET A 229 1.96 -17.99 -2.13
C MET A 229 2.52 -17.43 -0.82
N ALA A 230 2.05 -16.27 -0.38
CA ALA A 230 2.44 -15.67 0.90
C ALA A 230 2.06 -16.57 2.08
N ASP A 231 0.81 -17.04 2.14
CA ASP A 231 0.31 -17.92 3.20
C ASP A 231 1.10 -19.26 3.30
N ASN A 232 1.57 -19.74 2.15
CA ASN A 232 2.37 -20.97 2.08
C ASN A 232 3.89 -20.70 2.12
N LYS A 233 4.33 -19.50 2.54
CA LYS A 233 5.74 -19.09 2.68
C LYS A 233 6.57 -19.32 1.40
N LYS A 234 5.95 -19.16 0.23
CA LYS A 234 6.60 -19.25 -1.07
C LYS A 234 7.08 -17.87 -1.50
N PRO A 235 8.28 -17.74 -2.10
CA PRO A 235 8.74 -16.48 -2.68
C PRO A 235 7.72 -15.93 -3.68
N ASN A 236 7.16 -14.75 -3.44
CA ASN A 236 6.05 -14.19 -4.21
C ASN A 236 6.28 -12.78 -4.74
N SER A 237 7.50 -12.24 -4.66
CA SER A 237 7.80 -10.85 -5.05
C SER A 237 7.32 -10.48 -6.47
N ARG A 238 7.46 -11.41 -7.43
CA ARG A 238 6.98 -11.26 -8.81
C ARG A 238 5.45 -11.27 -8.86
N GLU A 239 4.82 -12.28 -8.29
CA GLU A 239 3.37 -12.45 -8.29
C GLU A 239 2.65 -11.36 -7.50
N ALA A 240 3.19 -10.92 -6.37
CA ALA A 240 2.70 -9.79 -5.60
C ALA A 240 2.72 -8.49 -6.41
N SER A 241 3.81 -8.25 -7.15
CA SER A 241 3.93 -7.09 -8.04
C SER A 241 2.98 -7.17 -9.23
N ILE A 242 2.81 -8.34 -9.86
CA ILE A 242 1.83 -8.56 -10.95
C ILE A 242 0.41 -8.30 -10.45
N ALA A 243 0.03 -8.89 -9.30
CA ALA A 243 -1.29 -8.73 -8.71
C ALA A 243 -1.58 -7.26 -8.41
N LYS A 244 -0.65 -6.55 -7.74
CA LYS A 244 -0.81 -5.14 -7.37
C LYS A 244 -0.89 -4.24 -8.61
N ALA A 245 -0.04 -4.46 -9.62
CA ALA A 245 -0.06 -3.70 -10.86
C ALA A 245 -1.37 -3.89 -11.62
N LYS A 246 -1.81 -5.12 -11.82
CA LYS A 246 -3.04 -5.42 -12.54
C LYS A 246 -4.27 -4.92 -11.78
N ALA A 247 -4.39 -5.26 -10.50
CA ALA A 247 -5.58 -4.90 -9.71
C ALA A 247 -5.72 -3.37 -9.53
N GLY A 248 -4.65 -2.65 -9.22
CA GLY A 248 -4.67 -1.20 -9.07
C GLY A 248 -5.08 -0.48 -10.35
N ARG A 249 -4.51 -0.89 -11.50
CA ARG A 249 -4.83 -0.34 -12.81
C ARG A 249 -6.29 -0.60 -13.17
N ILE A 250 -6.73 -1.85 -13.12
CA ILE A 250 -8.09 -2.25 -13.51
C ILE A 250 -9.14 -1.64 -12.58
N CYS A 251 -8.86 -1.50 -11.29
CA CYS A 251 -9.77 -0.82 -10.36
C CYS A 251 -10.03 0.63 -10.79
N ASN A 252 -8.99 1.38 -11.15
CA ASN A 252 -9.13 2.76 -11.65
C ASN A 252 -9.96 2.80 -12.94
N GLU A 253 -9.67 1.92 -13.89
CA GLU A 253 -10.35 1.86 -15.18
C GLU A 253 -11.84 1.51 -14.99
N ILE A 254 -12.15 0.49 -14.19
CA ILE A 254 -13.52 0.05 -13.92
C ILE A 254 -14.32 1.13 -13.20
N THR A 255 -13.79 1.69 -12.11
CA THR A 255 -14.54 2.65 -11.28
C THR A 255 -14.84 3.93 -12.06
N LEU A 256 -13.86 4.46 -12.81
CA LEU A 256 -14.07 5.61 -13.68
C LEU A 256 -15.06 5.32 -14.82
N LYS A 257 -14.97 4.12 -15.42
CA LYS A 257 -15.88 3.71 -16.48
C LYS A 257 -17.32 3.53 -15.98
N CYS A 258 -17.49 3.06 -14.75
CA CYS A 258 -18.82 2.98 -14.12
C CYS A 258 -19.44 4.38 -13.94
N VAL A 259 -18.67 5.38 -13.51
CA VAL A 259 -19.14 6.77 -13.44
C VAL A 259 -19.54 7.29 -14.83
N GLU A 260 -18.70 7.07 -15.85
CA GLU A 260 -18.98 7.49 -17.23
C GLU A 260 -20.26 6.86 -17.78
N LEU A 261 -20.43 5.54 -17.61
CA LEU A 261 -21.60 4.82 -18.12
C LEU A 261 -22.90 5.25 -17.42
N ALA A 262 -22.86 5.49 -16.12
CA ALA A 262 -24.01 5.94 -15.34
C ALA A 262 -24.28 7.44 -15.47
N ALA A 263 -23.42 8.21 -16.14
CA ALA A 263 -23.56 9.64 -16.42
C ALA A 263 -23.91 10.47 -15.16
N SER A 264 -24.99 11.24 -15.18
CA SER A 264 -25.42 12.09 -14.06
C SER A 264 -25.72 11.29 -12.79
N VAL A 265 -26.23 10.08 -12.92
CA VAL A 265 -26.49 9.16 -11.79
C VAL A 265 -25.18 8.73 -11.16
N GLY A 266 -24.19 8.36 -11.98
CA GLY A 266 -22.87 7.93 -11.48
C GLY A 266 -22.02 9.05 -10.89
N TYR A 267 -22.31 10.30 -11.25
CA TYR A 267 -21.65 11.49 -10.74
C TYR A 267 -22.25 11.96 -9.39
N ASN A 268 -23.45 11.50 -9.05
CA ASN A 268 -24.13 11.80 -7.80
C ASN A 268 -23.53 10.96 -6.64
N GLU A 269 -23.42 11.55 -5.47
CA GLU A 269 -22.87 10.90 -4.27
C GLU A 269 -23.73 9.74 -3.76
N GLU A 270 -25.04 9.71 -4.05
CA GLU A 270 -25.98 8.67 -3.60
C GLU A 270 -25.60 7.26 -4.08
N GLU A 271 -25.05 7.16 -5.29
CA GLU A 271 -24.70 5.88 -5.90
C GLU A 271 -23.29 5.37 -5.51
N LEU A 272 -22.49 6.19 -4.84
CA LEU A 272 -21.11 5.92 -4.41
C LEU A 272 -20.12 5.63 -5.56
N LEU A 273 -20.55 5.61 -6.82
CA LEU A 273 -19.66 5.35 -7.96
C LEU A 273 -18.54 6.40 -8.05
N GLU A 274 -18.87 7.68 -7.88
CA GLU A 274 -17.89 8.76 -7.83
C GLU A 274 -16.90 8.60 -6.67
N LYS A 275 -17.39 8.17 -5.50
CA LYS A 275 -16.55 7.92 -4.33
C LYS A 275 -15.54 6.81 -4.60
N TRP A 276 -15.98 5.68 -5.15
CA TRP A 276 -15.09 4.58 -5.48
C TRP A 276 -14.08 4.94 -6.56
N ALA A 277 -14.45 5.78 -7.53
CA ALA A 277 -13.51 6.31 -8.52
C ALA A 277 -12.42 7.17 -7.87
N ARG A 278 -12.77 8.04 -6.91
CA ARG A 278 -11.78 8.82 -6.14
C ARG A 278 -10.92 7.94 -5.23
N ASP A 279 -11.53 7.00 -4.54
CA ASP A 279 -10.84 6.09 -3.62
C ASP A 279 -9.89 5.14 -4.35
N SER A 280 -10.26 4.67 -5.54
CA SER A 280 -9.47 3.73 -6.32
C SER A 280 -8.12 4.28 -6.77
N LYS A 281 -8.01 5.61 -6.94
CA LYS A 281 -6.80 6.22 -7.51
C LYS A 281 -5.55 5.95 -6.72
N ILE A 282 -5.62 5.92 -5.39
CA ILE A 282 -4.46 5.66 -4.54
C ILE A 282 -3.94 4.22 -4.66
N LEU A 283 -4.81 3.26 -5.00
CA LEU A 283 -4.48 1.84 -5.11
C LEU A 283 -3.48 1.54 -6.25
N ASP A 284 -3.35 2.47 -7.20
CA ASP A 284 -2.35 2.43 -8.27
C ASP A 284 -1.04 3.15 -7.90
N ILE A 285 -1.01 3.87 -6.78
CA ILE A 285 0.10 4.76 -6.39
C ILE A 285 0.88 4.22 -5.20
N PHE A 286 0.24 4.04 -4.05
CA PHE A 286 0.92 3.68 -2.80
C PHE A 286 1.44 2.23 -2.82
N GLU A 287 2.33 1.89 -1.90
CA GLU A 287 3.03 0.59 -1.83
C GLU A 287 3.83 0.23 -3.11
N GLY A 288 4.40 1.26 -3.71
CA GLY A 288 5.07 1.19 -5.00
C GLY A 288 4.12 1.48 -6.15
N THR A 289 4.45 2.54 -6.89
CA THR A 289 3.65 2.96 -8.06
C THR A 289 3.58 1.86 -9.11
N GLN A 290 2.65 2.02 -10.05
CA GLN A 290 2.53 1.13 -11.22
C GLN A 290 3.88 0.91 -11.91
N GLN A 291 4.67 1.98 -12.10
CA GLN A 291 5.98 1.92 -12.72
C GLN A 291 6.98 1.08 -11.90
N ILE A 292 6.96 1.23 -10.58
CA ILE A 292 7.82 0.43 -9.70
C ILE A 292 7.44 -1.05 -9.75
N GLN A 293 6.14 -1.39 -9.79
CA GLN A 293 5.72 -2.77 -9.95
C GLN A 293 6.20 -3.36 -11.29
N GLN A 294 6.08 -2.61 -12.38
CA GLN A 294 6.56 -3.02 -13.70
C GLN A 294 8.08 -3.25 -13.72
N LEU A 295 8.86 -2.39 -13.06
CA LEU A 295 10.31 -2.58 -12.92
C LEU A 295 10.65 -3.83 -12.12
N ILE A 296 9.93 -4.13 -11.04
CA ILE A 296 10.14 -5.34 -10.25
C ILE A 296 9.83 -6.58 -11.10
N ILE A 297 8.71 -6.59 -11.82
CA ILE A 297 8.32 -7.67 -12.72
C ILE A 297 9.41 -7.89 -13.77
N ALA A 298 9.83 -6.82 -14.47
CA ALA A 298 10.85 -6.89 -15.50
C ALA A 298 12.19 -7.46 -14.98
N ARG A 299 12.62 -7.01 -13.78
CA ARG A 299 13.84 -7.56 -13.15
C ARG A 299 13.73 -9.05 -12.87
N ARG A 300 12.60 -9.51 -12.36
CA ARG A 300 12.37 -10.92 -12.06
C ARG A 300 12.29 -11.78 -13.31
N GLU A 301 11.62 -11.28 -14.38
CA GLU A 301 11.54 -12.00 -15.67
C GLU A 301 12.90 -12.09 -16.38
N LEU A 302 13.70 -11.04 -16.31
CA LEU A 302 15.02 -10.97 -16.97
C LEU A 302 16.15 -11.55 -16.10
N GLY A 303 15.89 -11.91 -14.85
CA GLY A 303 16.91 -12.36 -13.91
C GLY A 303 17.98 -11.29 -13.60
N LYS A 304 17.60 -9.99 -13.67
CA LYS A 304 18.51 -8.87 -13.50
C LYS A 304 18.34 -8.13 -12.19
N SER A 305 19.43 -7.60 -11.66
CA SER A 305 19.45 -6.70 -10.50
C SER A 305 19.08 -5.26 -10.88
N SER A 306 18.84 -4.44 -9.84
CA SER A 306 18.54 -3.00 -10.03
C SER A 306 19.67 -2.21 -10.69
N SER A 307 20.92 -2.64 -10.53
CA SER A 307 22.09 -1.98 -11.11
C SER A 307 22.29 -2.30 -12.59
N GLU A 308 21.72 -3.42 -13.08
CA GLU A 308 21.83 -3.86 -14.46
C GLU A 308 20.70 -3.34 -15.36
N LEU A 309 19.62 -2.85 -14.77
CA LEU A 309 18.50 -2.21 -15.47
C LEU A 309 18.51 -0.69 -15.16
N LYS A 310 19.50 -0.01 -15.71
CA LYS A 310 19.59 1.46 -15.66
C LYS A 310 18.98 2.05 -16.92
#